data_167109fb38950e52f4e8272df1b84a24
#
_entry.id   167109fb38950e52f4e8272df1b84a24
#
_cell.length_a   1.000
_cell.length_b   1.000
_cell.length_c   1.000
_cell.angle_alpha   90.00
_cell.angle_beta   90.00
_cell.angle_gamma   90.00
#
_symmetry.space_group_name_H-M   'P 1'
#
loop_
_entity.id
_entity.type
_entity.pdbx_description
1 polymer ?
#
loop_
_entity_poly.entity_id
_entity_poly.type
_entity_poly.pdbx_seq_one_letter_code
_entity_poly.pdbx_strand_id
1 'polypeptide(L)'
;RMYHVVGGRVSRAVVNATFDPVAKPGVLRDYFRGNPNGDNPIELLKARDRISPAYRDRDVRLDQLDDHGLDAVWMFPTLGMIYEEQLKHDPEAVAVTFKAFNRWVAEDWGFDYKDRIFAAPYISLADIDAAVAELRYGLDNGARTVVMRPAAPTTRDGQKPPTHPDFDPFWALANEAGITVVVHAGDTGYTSNGYANDGFSSNFKGGKIGRASCR
;
A
#
# COMPACT_ATOMS: atom_id res chain seq x y z
N ARG A 1 -21.38 -2.08 10.96
CA ARG A 1 -20.10 -2.10 10.22
C ARG A 1 -19.74 -0.66 9.88
N MET A 2 -18.49 -0.31 10.02
CA MET A 2 -17.97 0.99 9.63
C MET A 2 -17.20 0.86 8.32
N TYR A 3 -17.38 1.81 7.42
CA TYR A 3 -16.70 1.87 6.13
C TYR A 3 -15.99 3.20 5.98
N HIS A 4 -14.91 3.21 5.23
CA HIS A 4 -14.29 4.46 4.80
C HIS A 4 -15.15 5.13 3.73
N VAL A 5 -15.19 6.45 3.75
CA VAL A 5 -15.75 7.26 2.66
C VAL A 5 -14.58 8.00 2.02
N VAL A 6 -14.34 7.76 0.74
CA VAL A 6 -13.24 8.33 -0.03
C VAL A 6 -13.81 9.02 -1.25
N GLY A 7 -13.53 10.32 -1.42
CA GLY A 7 -14.08 11.11 -2.53
C GLY A 7 -15.62 11.08 -2.58
N GLY A 8 -16.30 11.10 -1.42
CA GLY A 8 -17.76 11.02 -1.32
C GLY A 8 -18.37 9.63 -1.59
N ARG A 9 -17.54 8.60 -1.82
CA ARG A 9 -18.00 7.24 -2.12
C ARG A 9 -17.63 6.28 -0.99
N VAL A 10 -18.55 5.36 -0.66
CA VAL A 10 -18.29 4.31 0.33
C VAL A 10 -17.30 3.30 -0.25
N SER A 11 -16.13 3.19 0.39
CA SER A 11 -15.16 2.15 0.05
C SER A 11 -15.59 0.83 0.68
N ARG A 12 -15.69 -0.21 -0.15
CA ARG A 12 -15.96 -1.59 0.28
C ARG A 12 -14.71 -2.46 0.33
N ALA A 13 -13.54 -1.86 0.09
CA ALA A 13 -12.27 -2.56 0.09
C ALA A 13 -11.93 -3.13 1.48
N VAL A 14 -12.36 -2.43 2.54
CA VAL A 14 -12.17 -2.85 3.92
C VAL A 14 -13.52 -2.95 4.63
N VAL A 15 -13.85 -4.15 5.09
CA VAL A 15 -15.15 -4.43 5.72
C VAL A 15 -15.24 -3.96 7.17
N ASN A 16 -14.09 -3.66 7.79
CA ASN A 16 -13.98 -3.13 9.13
C ASN A 16 -12.92 -2.03 9.16
N ALA A 17 -13.36 -0.78 9.06
CA ALA A 17 -12.49 0.39 8.98
C ALA A 17 -11.63 0.63 10.22
N THR A 18 -11.96 0.00 11.35
CA THR A 18 -11.16 0.08 12.57
C THR A 18 -10.04 -0.94 12.62
N PHE A 19 -10.08 -1.97 11.78
CA PHE A 19 -9.20 -3.15 11.83
C PHE A 19 -9.19 -3.87 13.20
N ASP A 20 -10.22 -3.69 14.01
CA ASP A 20 -10.33 -4.29 15.35
C ASP A 20 -11.77 -4.75 15.61
N PRO A 21 -12.00 -6.02 15.87
CA PRO A 21 -11.02 -7.12 16.01
C PRO A 21 -10.53 -7.67 14.65
N VAL A 22 -9.36 -8.27 14.67
CA VAL A 22 -8.75 -8.97 13.54
C VAL A 22 -9.00 -10.48 13.59
N ALA A 23 -8.75 -11.20 12.50
CA ALA A 23 -8.70 -12.66 12.55
C ALA A 23 -7.57 -13.09 13.50
N LYS A 24 -7.84 -14.10 14.35
CA LYS A 24 -6.87 -14.60 15.30
C LYS A 24 -5.59 -15.05 14.57
N PRO A 25 -4.40 -14.53 14.93
CA PRO A 25 -3.14 -14.94 14.31
C PRO A 25 -2.92 -16.46 14.43
N GLY A 26 -2.46 -17.08 13.35
CA GLY A 26 -2.18 -18.50 13.31
C GLY A 26 -3.41 -19.44 13.22
N VAL A 27 -4.62 -18.89 13.20
CA VAL A 27 -5.88 -19.68 13.16
C VAL A 27 -5.96 -20.66 11.97
N LEU A 28 -5.27 -20.38 10.88
CA LEU A 28 -5.21 -21.25 9.69
C LEU A 28 -3.96 -22.13 9.65
N ARG A 29 -3.14 -22.16 10.71
CA ARG A 29 -1.88 -22.94 10.71
C ARG A 29 -2.13 -24.41 10.41
N ASP A 30 -3.06 -25.05 11.14
CA ASP A 30 -3.31 -26.49 11.02
C ASP A 30 -4.06 -26.80 9.73
N TYR A 31 -4.90 -25.89 9.26
CA TYR A 31 -5.52 -25.99 7.94
C TYR A 31 -4.46 -26.13 6.82
N PHE A 32 -3.45 -25.24 6.79
CA PHE A 32 -2.38 -25.28 5.78
C PHE A 32 -1.36 -26.41 6.00
N ARG A 33 -1.35 -27.05 7.17
CA ARG A 33 -0.52 -28.23 7.47
C ARG A 33 -1.19 -29.56 7.19
N GLY A 34 -2.20 -29.56 6.33
CA GLY A 34 -2.92 -30.77 5.92
C GLY A 34 -4.28 -30.94 6.54
N ASN A 35 -4.74 -29.96 7.34
CA ASN A 35 -6.09 -29.94 7.91
C ASN A 35 -6.51 -31.26 8.59
N PRO A 36 -5.75 -31.73 9.59
CA PRO A 36 -5.97 -33.06 10.21
C PRO A 36 -7.35 -33.23 10.83
N ASN A 37 -7.99 -32.12 11.22
CA ASN A 37 -9.32 -32.11 11.84
C ASN A 37 -10.46 -31.94 10.81
N GLY A 38 -10.16 -31.73 9.53
CA GLY A 38 -11.16 -31.44 8.50
C GLY A 38 -11.90 -30.10 8.69
N ASP A 39 -11.24 -29.11 9.31
CA ASP A 39 -11.84 -27.82 9.64
C ASP A 39 -12.20 -27.00 8.40
N ASN A 40 -13.31 -26.28 8.46
CA ASN A 40 -13.69 -25.32 7.44
C ASN A 40 -12.91 -24.01 7.66
N PRO A 41 -12.09 -23.54 6.69
CA PRO A 41 -11.28 -22.33 6.84
C PRO A 41 -12.13 -21.07 7.10
N ILE A 42 -13.36 -21.01 6.59
CA ILE A 42 -14.28 -19.87 6.83
C ILE A 42 -14.72 -19.84 8.30
N GLU A 43 -14.96 -20.99 8.91
CA GLU A 43 -15.32 -21.08 10.33
C GLU A 43 -14.14 -20.72 11.22
N LEU A 44 -12.94 -21.20 10.90
CA LEU A 44 -11.69 -20.85 11.61
C LEU A 44 -11.48 -19.33 11.59
N LEU A 45 -11.72 -18.67 10.47
CA LEU A 45 -11.59 -17.22 10.35
C LEU A 45 -12.62 -16.41 11.15
N LYS A 46 -13.63 -17.05 11.76
CA LYS A 46 -14.54 -16.37 12.72
C LYS A 46 -13.90 -16.12 14.07
N ALA A 47 -12.85 -16.86 14.44
CA ALA A 47 -12.08 -16.57 15.64
C ALA A 47 -11.40 -15.22 15.51
N ARG A 48 -11.60 -14.33 16.49
CA ARG A 48 -11.15 -12.95 16.47
C ARG A 48 -10.37 -12.63 17.73
N ASP A 49 -9.32 -11.83 17.55
CA ASP A 49 -8.55 -11.22 18.62
C ASP A 49 -8.55 -9.69 18.48
N ARG A 50 -8.30 -9.00 19.58
CA ARG A 50 -8.02 -7.56 19.54
C ARG A 50 -6.73 -7.33 18.76
N ILE A 51 -6.71 -6.24 17.98
CA ILE A 51 -5.48 -5.85 17.28
C ILE A 51 -4.37 -5.57 18.29
N SER A 52 -3.18 -6.11 18.03
CA SER A 52 -2.01 -5.85 18.87
C SER A 52 -1.67 -4.35 18.88
N PRO A 53 -1.32 -3.75 20.03
CA PRO A 53 -0.82 -2.38 20.09
C PRO A 53 0.35 -2.10 19.14
N ALA A 54 1.17 -3.10 18.84
CA ALA A 54 2.27 -3.01 17.88
C ALA A 54 1.86 -2.63 16.44
N TYR A 55 0.56 -2.63 16.13
CA TYR A 55 0.04 -2.11 14.87
C TYR A 55 -0.29 -0.62 14.91
N ARG A 56 -0.13 0.04 16.07
CA ARG A 56 -0.46 1.46 16.27
C ARG A 56 0.63 2.25 16.98
N ASP A 57 1.61 1.55 17.54
CA ASP A 57 2.69 2.13 18.33
C ASP A 57 4.02 1.55 17.85
N ARG A 58 4.92 2.44 17.43
CA ARG A 58 6.22 2.05 16.87
C ARG A 58 7.19 1.50 17.92
N ASP A 59 7.11 1.96 19.19
CA ASP A 59 7.98 1.42 20.23
C ASP A 59 7.53 0.01 20.63
N VAL A 60 6.22 -0.22 20.79
CA VAL A 60 5.68 -1.58 21.00
C VAL A 60 5.96 -2.48 19.78
N ARG A 61 6.02 -1.91 18.58
CA ARG A 61 6.43 -2.65 17.37
C ARG A 61 7.88 -3.11 17.47
N LEU A 62 8.80 -2.31 18.01
CA LEU A 62 10.19 -2.72 18.20
C LEU A 62 10.29 -3.91 19.15
N ASP A 63 9.58 -3.87 20.28
CA ASP A 63 9.52 -5.01 21.22
C ASP A 63 9.03 -6.28 20.51
N GLN A 64 8.00 -6.14 19.66
CA GLN A 64 7.50 -7.27 18.87
C GLN A 64 8.51 -7.78 17.83
N LEU A 65 9.34 -6.91 17.25
CA LEU A 65 10.41 -7.34 16.35
C LEU A 65 11.45 -8.18 17.12
N ASP A 66 11.80 -7.77 18.34
CA ASP A 66 12.72 -8.50 19.20
C ASP A 66 12.16 -9.90 19.56
N ASP A 67 10.89 -9.96 19.95
CA ASP A 67 10.19 -11.22 20.24
C ASP A 67 10.16 -12.17 19.02
N HIS A 68 10.13 -11.62 17.82
CA HIS A 68 10.12 -12.38 16.56
C HIS A 68 11.54 -12.68 16.03
N GLY A 69 12.60 -12.15 16.65
CA GLY A 69 13.98 -12.29 16.19
C GLY A 69 14.23 -11.55 14.85
N LEU A 70 13.56 -10.42 14.63
CA LEU A 70 13.69 -9.61 13.43
C LEU A 70 14.54 -8.36 13.71
N ASP A 71 15.60 -8.17 12.93
CA ASP A 71 16.47 -7.00 13.06
C ASP A 71 15.78 -5.72 12.63
N ALA A 72 15.01 -5.77 11.54
CA ALA A 72 14.33 -4.62 10.96
C ALA A 72 13.07 -5.00 10.18
N VAL A 73 12.24 -4.02 9.87
CA VAL A 73 11.02 -4.19 9.05
C VAL A 73 10.83 -3.04 8.08
N TRP A 74 10.40 -3.36 6.87
CA TRP A 74 9.85 -2.39 5.93
C TRP A 74 8.33 -2.41 6.01
N MET A 75 7.74 -1.21 6.09
CA MET A 75 6.30 -1.04 6.20
C MET A 75 5.77 -0.30 4.97
N PHE A 76 4.76 -0.87 4.32
CA PHE A 76 4.15 -0.33 3.12
C PHE A 76 2.68 0.03 3.36
N PRO A 77 2.20 1.20 2.86
CA PRO A 77 0.83 1.65 3.01
C PRO A 77 -0.12 0.90 2.07
N THR A 78 -0.55 -0.29 2.47
CA THR A 78 -1.39 -1.20 1.65
C THR A 78 -2.67 -0.54 1.12
N LEU A 79 -3.31 0.35 1.88
CA LEU A 79 -4.54 1.03 1.45
C LEU A 79 -4.30 2.22 0.52
N GLY A 80 -3.07 2.72 0.42
CA GLY A 80 -2.74 3.87 -0.43
C GLY A 80 -3.16 3.66 -1.87
N MET A 81 -2.86 2.49 -2.44
CA MET A 81 -3.24 2.15 -3.83
C MET A 81 -4.74 2.20 -4.07
N ILE A 82 -5.54 1.73 -3.09
CA ILE A 82 -7.00 1.71 -3.18
C ILE A 82 -7.54 3.12 -3.16
N TYR A 83 -6.99 3.99 -2.32
CA TYR A 83 -7.43 5.38 -2.23
C TYR A 83 -7.04 6.18 -3.46
N GLU A 84 -5.86 5.96 -4.03
CA GLU A 84 -5.49 6.55 -5.31
C GLU A 84 -6.47 6.14 -6.42
N GLU A 85 -6.83 4.84 -6.51
CA GLU A 85 -7.82 4.39 -7.50
C GLU A 85 -9.19 5.06 -7.31
N GLN A 86 -9.62 5.23 -6.06
CA GLN A 86 -10.92 5.84 -5.78
C GLN A 86 -10.94 7.35 -6.05
N LEU A 87 -9.80 8.02 -5.92
CA LEU A 87 -9.63 9.46 -6.14
C LEU A 87 -9.08 9.80 -7.54
N LYS A 88 -8.80 8.82 -8.39
CA LYS A 88 -8.07 9.00 -9.66
C LYS A 88 -8.64 10.05 -10.61
N HIS A 89 -9.92 10.41 -10.46
CA HIS A 89 -10.56 11.44 -11.27
C HIS A 89 -10.32 12.86 -10.75
N ASP A 90 -9.61 12.99 -9.64
CA ASP A 90 -9.25 14.26 -9.00
C ASP A 90 -7.76 14.19 -8.56
N PRO A 91 -6.82 14.48 -9.49
CA PRO A 91 -5.38 14.46 -9.22
C PRO A 91 -4.96 15.38 -8.08
N GLU A 92 -5.65 16.50 -7.88
CA GLU A 92 -5.38 17.41 -6.77
C GLU A 92 -5.74 16.77 -5.42
N ALA A 93 -6.91 16.13 -5.34
CA ALA A 93 -7.30 15.39 -4.14
C ALA A 93 -6.34 14.23 -3.84
N VAL A 94 -5.83 13.54 -4.88
CA VAL A 94 -4.77 12.53 -4.74
C VAL A 94 -3.53 13.14 -4.13
N ALA A 95 -3.00 14.23 -4.70
CA ALA A 95 -1.78 14.90 -4.23
C ALA A 95 -1.92 15.36 -2.76
N VAL A 96 -3.01 16.04 -2.41
CA VAL A 96 -3.25 16.53 -1.04
C VAL A 96 -3.39 15.37 -0.05
N THR A 97 -4.11 14.31 -0.42
CA THR A 97 -4.33 13.15 0.43
C THR A 97 -3.00 12.45 0.76
N PHE A 98 -2.15 12.18 -0.23
CA PHE A 98 -0.89 11.49 0.01
C PHE A 98 0.16 12.39 0.64
N LYS A 99 0.12 13.69 0.41
CA LYS A 99 0.92 14.64 1.18
C LYS A 99 0.59 14.55 2.67
N ALA A 100 -0.68 14.61 3.04
CA ALA A 100 -1.11 14.49 4.44
C ALA A 100 -0.76 13.11 5.02
N PHE A 101 -0.97 12.05 4.25
CA PHE A 101 -0.63 10.68 4.64
C PHE A 101 0.87 10.52 4.92
N ASN A 102 1.75 11.02 4.05
CA ASN A 102 3.19 10.92 4.23
C ASN A 102 3.67 11.70 5.46
N ARG A 103 3.04 12.84 5.79
CA ARG A 103 3.33 13.58 7.05
C ARG A 103 2.97 12.75 8.27
N TRP A 104 1.77 12.16 8.26
CA TRP A 104 1.35 11.27 9.33
C TRP A 104 2.28 10.05 9.49
N VAL A 105 2.67 9.40 8.39
CA VAL A 105 3.61 8.26 8.45
C VAL A 105 4.95 8.69 9.03
N ALA A 106 5.48 9.85 8.64
CA ALA A 106 6.74 10.37 9.17
C ALA A 106 6.65 10.65 10.68
N GLU A 107 5.53 11.21 11.14
CA GLU A 107 5.30 11.56 12.55
C GLU A 107 5.10 10.31 13.42
N ASP A 108 4.20 9.40 13.02
CA ASP A 108 3.82 8.24 13.84
C ASP A 108 4.82 7.08 13.74
N TRP A 109 5.36 6.81 12.57
CA TRP A 109 6.21 5.65 12.31
C TRP A 109 7.67 5.99 12.06
N GLY A 110 7.93 7.10 11.36
CA GLY A 110 9.24 7.48 10.86
C GLY A 110 9.60 6.74 9.57
N PHE A 111 10.27 7.42 8.64
CA PHE A 111 10.83 6.78 7.45
C PHE A 111 12.11 6.00 7.77
N ASP A 112 12.77 6.36 8.85
CA ASP A 112 13.86 5.62 9.48
C ASP A 112 13.75 5.79 11.01
N TYR A 113 13.17 4.81 11.68
CA TYR A 113 13.02 4.83 13.13
C TYR A 113 13.96 3.85 13.77
N LYS A 114 14.98 4.39 14.46
CA LYS A 114 16.02 3.63 15.20
C LYS A 114 16.73 2.59 14.33
N ASP A 115 16.90 2.84 13.03
CA ASP A 115 17.47 1.90 12.04
C ASP A 115 16.76 0.53 12.01
N ARG A 116 15.50 0.46 12.44
CA ARG A 116 14.75 -0.80 12.56
C ARG A 116 13.37 -0.78 11.90
N ILE A 117 12.69 0.37 11.89
CA ILE A 117 11.42 0.52 11.18
C ILE A 117 11.63 1.49 10.03
N PHE A 118 11.39 1.01 8.82
CA PHE A 118 11.50 1.79 7.60
C PHE A 118 10.12 1.88 6.94
N ALA A 119 9.35 2.91 7.29
CA ALA A 119 8.06 3.14 6.66
C ALA A 119 8.26 3.86 5.33
N ALA A 120 7.69 3.33 4.25
CA ALA A 120 7.82 3.90 2.93
C ALA A 120 6.78 5.00 2.69
N PRO A 121 7.17 6.23 2.31
CA PRO A 121 6.21 7.21 1.83
C PRO A 121 5.56 6.73 0.53
N TYR A 122 4.28 7.05 0.37
CA TYR A 122 3.53 6.74 -0.84
C TYR A 122 3.69 7.87 -1.86
N ILE A 123 4.06 7.54 -3.08
CA ILE A 123 4.20 8.48 -4.18
C ILE A 123 3.16 8.17 -5.27
N SER A 124 2.39 9.17 -5.65
CA SER A 124 1.52 9.13 -6.82
C SER A 124 2.07 10.03 -7.91
N LEU A 125 2.12 9.53 -9.14
CA LEU A 125 2.50 10.32 -10.32
C LEU A 125 1.31 11.05 -10.96
N ALA A 126 0.16 11.13 -10.28
CA ALA A 126 -1.01 11.86 -10.79
C ALA A 126 -0.75 13.36 -10.96
N ASP A 127 0.14 13.92 -10.14
CA ASP A 127 0.68 15.27 -10.23
C ASP A 127 2.20 15.20 -10.07
N ILE A 128 2.94 15.56 -11.11
CA ILE A 128 4.40 15.38 -11.14
C ILE A 128 5.12 16.32 -10.17
N ASP A 129 4.67 17.56 -10.02
CA ASP A 129 5.30 18.51 -9.11
C ASP A 129 5.11 18.06 -7.66
N ALA A 130 3.90 17.57 -7.34
CA ALA A 130 3.64 16.97 -6.03
C ALA A 130 4.47 15.70 -5.81
N ALA A 131 4.61 14.82 -6.80
CA ALA A 131 5.43 13.62 -6.71
C ALA A 131 6.90 13.93 -6.41
N VAL A 132 7.48 14.90 -7.11
CA VAL A 132 8.86 15.36 -6.88
C VAL A 132 9.00 15.99 -5.49
N ALA A 133 8.04 16.81 -5.07
CA ALA A 133 8.06 17.44 -3.75
C ALA A 133 7.95 16.38 -2.62
N GLU A 134 7.10 15.36 -2.79
CA GLU A 134 6.97 14.29 -1.80
C GLU A 134 8.19 13.35 -1.78
N LEU A 135 8.82 13.09 -2.93
CA LEU A 135 10.08 12.36 -2.96
C LEU A 135 11.19 13.12 -2.21
N ARG A 136 11.33 14.43 -2.45
CA ARG A 136 12.29 15.28 -1.71
C ARG A 136 12.02 15.25 -0.21
N TYR A 137 10.75 15.44 0.18
CA TYR A 137 10.36 15.34 1.59
C TYR A 137 10.73 13.99 2.20
N GLY A 138 10.49 12.88 1.49
CA GLY A 138 10.89 11.55 1.93
C GLY A 138 12.40 11.44 2.16
N LEU A 139 13.20 11.89 1.18
CA LEU A 139 14.67 11.89 1.24
C LEU A 139 15.18 12.73 2.41
N ASP A 140 14.65 13.95 2.58
CA ASP A 140 15.04 14.87 3.65
C ASP A 140 14.71 14.32 5.05
N ASN A 141 13.76 13.39 5.14
CA ASN A 141 13.33 12.73 6.38
C ASN A 141 13.78 11.26 6.51
N GLY A 142 14.80 10.86 5.73
CA GLY A 142 15.47 9.57 5.89
C GLY A 142 14.81 8.40 5.20
N ALA A 143 13.91 8.61 4.25
CA ALA A 143 13.31 7.51 3.49
C ALA A 143 14.38 6.75 2.70
N ARG A 144 14.40 5.44 2.85
CA ARG A 144 15.29 4.52 2.10
C ARG A 144 14.56 3.86 0.92
N THR A 145 13.27 3.94 0.90
CA THR A 145 12.41 3.40 -0.15
C THR A 145 11.16 4.26 -0.26
N VAL A 146 10.57 4.29 -1.44
CA VAL A 146 9.25 4.85 -1.69
C VAL A 146 8.37 3.78 -2.32
N VAL A 147 7.07 3.90 -2.16
CA VAL A 147 6.13 2.94 -2.73
C VAL A 147 5.14 3.66 -3.63
N MET A 148 4.78 3.00 -4.72
CA MET A 148 3.79 3.48 -5.67
C MET A 148 2.87 2.36 -6.14
N ARG A 149 1.77 2.74 -6.71
CA ARG A 149 0.80 1.87 -7.33
C ARG A 149 1.32 1.26 -8.64
N PRO A 150 0.99 -0.01 -8.96
CA PRO A 150 1.41 -0.66 -10.21
C PRO A 150 0.49 -0.32 -11.40
N ALA A 151 -0.06 0.88 -11.46
CA ALA A 151 -0.99 1.30 -12.51
C ALA A 151 -0.53 2.59 -13.17
N ALA A 152 -0.96 2.78 -14.41
CA ALA A 152 -0.78 4.04 -15.09
C ALA A 152 -1.53 5.16 -14.32
N PRO A 153 -0.85 6.21 -13.86
CA PRO A 153 -1.48 7.30 -13.14
C PRO A 153 -2.45 8.07 -14.05
N THR A 154 -3.52 8.57 -13.46
CA THR A 154 -4.44 9.49 -14.13
C THR A 154 -4.04 10.91 -13.78
N THR A 155 -3.48 11.61 -14.75
CA THR A 155 -3.08 13.02 -14.63
C THR A 155 -4.21 13.94 -15.09
N ARG A 156 -4.01 15.26 -14.99
CA ARG A 156 -4.96 16.26 -15.54
C ARG A 156 -5.15 16.13 -17.06
N ASP A 157 -4.10 15.66 -17.75
CA ASP A 157 -4.10 15.48 -19.22
C ASP A 157 -4.51 14.06 -19.64
N GLY A 158 -5.04 13.27 -18.71
CA GLY A 158 -5.43 11.89 -18.95
C GLY A 158 -4.44 10.89 -18.38
N GLN A 159 -4.65 9.62 -18.73
CA GLN A 159 -3.84 8.53 -18.25
C GLN A 159 -2.55 8.38 -19.04
N LYS A 160 -1.44 8.26 -18.35
CA LYS A 160 -0.10 8.14 -18.93
C LYS A 160 0.64 6.92 -18.35
N PRO A 161 1.40 6.15 -19.14
CA PRO A 161 2.22 5.09 -18.58
C PRO A 161 3.31 5.68 -17.66
N PRO A 162 3.75 4.96 -16.61
CA PRO A 162 4.79 5.46 -15.71
C PRO A 162 6.13 5.81 -16.39
N THR A 163 6.33 5.33 -17.62
CA THR A 163 7.50 5.62 -18.46
C THR A 163 7.31 6.85 -19.35
N HIS A 164 6.21 7.58 -19.20
CA HIS A 164 5.99 8.79 -20.01
C HIS A 164 7.01 9.88 -19.65
N PRO A 165 7.54 10.64 -20.64
CA PRO A 165 8.57 11.67 -20.38
C PRO A 165 8.19 12.73 -19.36
N ASP A 166 6.89 13.02 -19.18
CA ASP A 166 6.43 13.95 -18.15
C ASP A 166 6.86 13.53 -16.73
N PHE A 167 7.16 12.24 -16.53
CA PHE A 167 7.60 11.71 -15.24
C PHE A 167 9.12 11.65 -15.09
N ASP A 168 9.89 12.03 -16.11
CA ASP A 168 11.35 12.05 -16.07
C ASP A 168 11.91 12.83 -14.86
N PRO A 169 11.33 13.98 -14.43
CA PRO A 169 11.82 14.69 -13.24
C PRO A 169 11.77 13.85 -11.96
N PHE A 170 10.75 13.02 -11.79
CA PHE A 170 10.66 12.08 -10.66
C PHE A 170 11.71 10.97 -10.77
N TRP A 171 11.82 10.36 -11.94
CA TRP A 171 12.75 9.25 -12.15
C TRP A 171 14.21 9.71 -12.08
N ALA A 172 14.52 10.91 -12.57
CA ALA A 172 15.86 11.52 -12.47
C ALA A 172 16.25 11.71 -11.00
N LEU A 173 15.35 12.31 -10.19
CA LEU A 173 15.60 12.52 -8.77
C LEU A 173 15.74 11.19 -8.01
N ALA A 174 14.89 10.20 -8.31
CA ALA A 174 14.96 8.88 -7.68
C ALA A 174 16.29 8.18 -8.01
N ASN A 175 16.75 8.28 -9.26
CA ASN A 175 18.02 7.72 -9.70
C ASN A 175 19.22 8.46 -9.08
N GLU A 176 19.20 9.79 -9.04
CA GLU A 176 20.26 10.60 -8.41
C GLU A 176 20.40 10.27 -6.92
N ALA A 177 19.28 10.13 -6.22
CA ALA A 177 19.25 9.76 -4.80
C ALA A 177 19.60 8.30 -4.54
N GLY A 178 19.58 7.44 -5.57
CA GLY A 178 19.76 5.98 -5.41
C GLY A 178 18.67 5.32 -4.57
N ILE A 179 17.46 5.92 -4.50
CA ILE A 179 16.38 5.40 -3.67
C ILE A 179 15.66 4.24 -4.36
N THR A 180 15.29 3.22 -3.58
CA THR A 180 14.52 2.09 -4.10
C THR A 180 13.06 2.49 -4.28
N VAL A 181 12.55 2.31 -5.50
CA VAL A 181 11.12 2.48 -5.81
C VAL A 181 10.44 1.11 -5.80
N VAL A 182 9.52 0.92 -4.86
CA VAL A 182 8.73 -0.30 -4.72
C VAL A 182 7.41 -0.13 -5.44
N VAL A 183 7.13 -1.03 -6.37
CA VAL A 183 5.82 -1.12 -7.02
C VAL A 183 4.98 -2.14 -6.25
N HIS A 184 3.98 -1.66 -5.52
CA HIS A 184 3.19 -2.52 -4.64
C HIS A 184 2.31 -3.47 -5.44
N ALA A 185 2.33 -4.76 -5.10
CA ALA A 185 1.42 -5.72 -5.71
C ALA A 185 -0.05 -5.39 -5.34
N GLY A 186 -0.96 -5.48 -6.29
CA GLY A 186 -2.38 -5.19 -6.04
C GLY A 186 -3.14 -4.85 -7.31
N ASP A 187 -4.12 -3.97 -7.19
CA ASP A 187 -4.90 -3.51 -8.33
C ASP A 187 -4.02 -2.69 -9.29
N THR A 188 -3.74 -3.30 -10.42
CA THR A 188 -3.00 -2.67 -11.51
C THR A 188 -3.87 -1.70 -12.31
N GLY A 189 -5.15 -1.57 -11.97
CA GLY A 189 -6.10 -0.79 -12.75
C GLY A 189 -6.42 -1.38 -14.13
N TYR A 190 -6.00 -2.61 -14.42
CA TYR A 190 -6.21 -3.22 -15.74
C TYR A 190 -7.66 -3.20 -16.19
N THR A 191 -8.57 -3.54 -15.30
CA THR A 191 -10.00 -3.57 -15.61
C THR A 191 -10.57 -2.17 -15.77
N SER A 192 -10.26 -1.27 -14.84
CA SER A 192 -10.77 0.10 -14.86
C SER A 192 -10.12 0.95 -15.94
N ASN A 193 -8.94 0.57 -16.41
CA ASN A 193 -8.17 1.26 -17.44
C ASN A 193 -8.41 0.68 -18.84
N GLY A 194 -9.29 -0.31 -18.98
CA GLY A 194 -9.62 -0.89 -20.27
C GLY A 194 -8.54 -1.79 -20.89
N TYR A 195 -7.52 -2.17 -20.13
CA TYR A 195 -6.48 -3.09 -20.63
C TYR A 195 -6.93 -4.55 -20.66
N ALA A 196 -8.01 -4.88 -20.00
CA ALA A 196 -8.60 -6.21 -19.99
C ALA A 196 -10.10 -6.12 -20.19
N ASN A 197 -10.57 -6.54 -21.37
CA ASN A 197 -12.00 -6.62 -21.70
C ASN A 197 -12.65 -7.92 -21.21
N ASP A 198 -11.91 -8.78 -20.54
CA ASP A 198 -12.34 -10.13 -20.15
C ASP A 198 -12.97 -10.21 -18.75
N GLY A 199 -13.35 -9.09 -18.18
CA GLY A 199 -13.91 -9.04 -16.83
C GLY A 199 -12.93 -9.44 -15.73
N PHE A 200 -11.62 -9.34 -16.01
CA PHE A 200 -10.57 -9.57 -15.03
C PHE A 200 -10.76 -8.58 -13.86
N SER A 201 -11.23 -9.07 -12.75
CA SER A 201 -11.34 -8.26 -11.54
C SER A 201 -10.00 -8.27 -10.80
N SER A 202 -9.70 -7.18 -10.09
CA SER A 202 -8.58 -7.06 -9.15
C SER A 202 -8.59 -8.11 -8.01
N ASN A 203 -9.55 -8.98 -7.98
CA ASN A 203 -9.71 -10.04 -6.99
C ASN A 203 -8.89 -11.25 -7.37
N PHE A 204 -7.64 -11.24 -7.43
CA PHE A 204 -6.74 -12.42 -7.55
C PHE A 204 -7.35 -13.72 -8.17
N LYS A 205 -8.48 -13.62 -8.86
CA LYS A 205 -9.12 -14.72 -9.50
C LYS A 205 -8.38 -15.01 -10.81
N GLY A 206 -7.65 -16.10 -10.82
CA GLY A 206 -7.15 -16.70 -12.03
C GLY A 206 -5.69 -16.50 -12.40
N GLY A 207 -4.80 -16.15 -11.50
CA GLY A 207 -3.35 -16.26 -11.69
C GLY A 207 -2.76 -15.46 -12.87
N LYS A 208 -3.51 -14.55 -13.46
CA LYS A 208 -3.05 -13.74 -14.60
C LYS A 208 -2.14 -12.58 -14.21
N ILE A 209 -2.09 -12.22 -12.91
CA ILE A 209 -1.27 -11.12 -12.40
C ILE A 209 0.22 -11.38 -12.64
N GLY A 210 0.69 -12.60 -12.48
CA GLY A 210 2.10 -12.94 -12.67
C GLY A 210 2.61 -12.83 -14.10
N ARG A 211 1.75 -12.82 -15.12
CA ARG A 211 2.17 -12.67 -16.52
C ARG A 211 2.30 -11.23 -16.98
N ALA A 212 1.61 -10.30 -16.36
CA ALA A 212 1.67 -8.88 -16.71
C ALA A 212 2.87 -8.17 -16.08
N SER A 213 3.36 -8.66 -14.93
CA SER A 213 4.52 -8.08 -14.22
C SER A 213 5.88 -8.60 -14.71
N CYS A 214 5.91 -9.59 -15.60
CA CYS A 214 7.14 -10.22 -16.09
C CYS A 214 7.47 -9.90 -17.56
N ARG A 215 6.89 -8.86 -18.15
CA ARG A 215 7.22 -8.44 -19.53
C ARG A 215 7.68 -7.01 -19.59
#